data_654b9631dc20fe5c8695961b5067b270
#
_entry.id   654b9631dc20fe5c8695961b5067b270
#
_cell.length_a   1.000
_cell.length_b   1.000
_cell.length_c   1.000
_cell.angle_alpha   90.00
_cell.angle_beta   90.00
_cell.angle_gamma   90.00
#
_symmetry.space_group_name_H-M   'P 1'
#
loop_
_entity.id
_entity.type
_entity.pdbx_description
1 polymer ?
#
loop_
_entity_poly.entity_id
_entity_poly.type
_entity_poly.pdbx_seq_one_letter_code
_entity_poly.pdbx_strand_id
1 'polypeptide(L)'
;MRTLAQLVTAAAVAVGYIAAWLSIAAGAALHDRDAFLDAPAQVAAFRAALDQRADTTPVSNWFNKHAAPDSAARASISRAYGHATTGDFDGARRDIRDIDTEVMAGQRTLEERSAESWGRALPWLVTDVPLAAAALVFRLRRRTVNAKTVALIRQYALAKRWWLRPVFLLVSGLCWALLLGGILAIYPIARGGRIDWLAAVLPTLPAGYYGLRYARPRTARSAAAVLRSEDREPVLYLRGFGDDPASAVVDRLPSETWMQSLLTVHTREEQLIGALRAFGPVIAVGRPGERLPRLGAARFYLPEDDWRAGVLELMTVSQLIVLRLGEGPSVWWEVEQAIAMRQPRKLVILLPGGRWDLAARLDKLLCKPSGSKPEPGKWTASVIVFDDDWTPHVQAVGPAPGETNVRGTPAFYVACALQAALARIGVRKRLLYRIGGSALPAYGKFLLFVLAAALVLGIMRTIFPG
;
A
#
# COMPACT_ATOMS: atom_id res chain seq x y z
N MET A 1 -23.58 -1.02 9.17
CA MET A 1 -23.03 0.24 8.65
C MET A 1 -21.55 0.16 8.22
N ARG A 2 -20.65 -0.51 8.98
CA ARG A 2 -19.22 -0.61 8.65
C ARG A 2 -18.95 -1.39 7.35
N THR A 3 -19.59 -2.54 7.18
CA THR A 3 -19.49 -3.35 5.95
C THR A 3 -19.97 -2.59 4.73
N LEU A 4 -21.10 -1.88 4.85
CA LEU A 4 -21.64 -1.04 3.77
C LEU A 4 -20.68 0.11 3.40
N ALA A 5 -20.15 0.83 4.39
CA ALA A 5 -19.16 1.90 4.13
C ALA A 5 -17.87 1.38 3.52
N GLN A 6 -17.42 0.18 3.88
CA GLN A 6 -16.27 -0.49 3.25
C GLN A 6 -16.57 -0.90 1.82
N LEU A 7 -17.76 -1.44 1.56
CA LEU A 7 -18.19 -1.81 0.22
C LEU A 7 -18.32 -0.59 -0.69
N VAL A 8 -18.96 0.49 -0.22
CA VAL A 8 -19.07 1.75 -0.98
C VAL A 8 -17.68 2.35 -1.27
N THR A 9 -16.77 2.32 -0.30
CA THR A 9 -15.39 2.82 -0.53
C THR A 9 -14.64 1.93 -1.52
N ALA A 10 -14.81 0.60 -1.45
CA ALA A 10 -14.17 -0.31 -2.40
C ALA A 10 -14.75 -0.15 -3.82
N ALA A 11 -16.07 0.06 -3.93
CA ALA A 11 -16.74 0.34 -5.19
C ALA A 11 -16.25 1.66 -5.80
N ALA A 12 -16.18 2.74 -5.02
CA ALA A 12 -15.65 4.03 -5.47
C ALA A 12 -14.21 3.90 -5.99
N VAL A 13 -13.34 3.18 -5.27
CA VAL A 13 -11.95 2.96 -5.72
C VAL A 13 -11.90 2.16 -7.03
N ALA A 14 -12.74 1.14 -7.18
CA ALA A 14 -12.76 0.31 -8.39
C ALA A 14 -13.31 1.11 -9.60
N VAL A 15 -14.39 1.85 -9.42
CA VAL A 15 -14.99 2.70 -10.45
C VAL A 15 -14.02 3.82 -10.86
N GLY A 16 -13.40 4.51 -9.88
CA GLY A 16 -12.41 5.55 -10.14
C GLY A 16 -11.18 5.04 -10.88
N TYR A 17 -10.75 3.81 -10.61
CA TYR A 17 -9.67 3.17 -11.36
C TYR A 17 -10.04 2.94 -12.83
N ILE A 18 -11.24 2.38 -13.09
CA ILE A 18 -11.74 2.15 -14.45
C ILE A 18 -11.90 3.49 -15.18
N ALA A 19 -12.49 4.48 -14.52
CA ALA A 19 -12.65 5.82 -15.06
C ALA A 19 -11.32 6.47 -15.45
N ALA A 20 -10.30 6.37 -14.58
CA ALA A 20 -8.96 6.88 -14.84
C ALA A 20 -8.31 6.20 -16.05
N TRP A 21 -8.39 4.86 -16.14
CA TRP A 21 -7.81 4.11 -17.24
C TRP A 21 -8.48 4.47 -18.57
N LEU A 22 -9.82 4.53 -18.61
CA LEU A 22 -10.56 4.91 -19.82
C LEU A 22 -10.28 6.38 -20.21
N SER A 23 -10.13 7.27 -19.22
CA SER A 23 -9.79 8.69 -19.50
C SER A 23 -8.40 8.86 -20.09
N ILE A 24 -7.42 8.04 -19.67
CA ILE A 24 -6.07 8.03 -20.26
C ILE A 24 -6.15 7.56 -21.71
N ALA A 25 -6.91 6.49 -21.99
CA ALA A 25 -7.10 5.98 -23.35
C ALA A 25 -7.82 7.02 -24.24
N ALA A 26 -8.83 7.70 -23.70
CA ALA A 26 -9.56 8.76 -24.40
C ALA A 26 -8.67 9.99 -24.67
N GLY A 27 -7.80 10.34 -23.71
CA GLY A 27 -6.82 11.42 -23.88
C GLY A 27 -5.78 11.10 -24.94
N ALA A 28 -5.32 9.85 -25.03
CA ALA A 28 -4.42 9.41 -26.10
C ALA A 28 -5.08 9.52 -27.47
N ALA A 29 -6.32 9.04 -27.62
CA ALA A 29 -7.07 9.14 -28.86
C ALA A 29 -7.33 10.60 -29.30
N LEU A 30 -7.54 11.49 -28.33
CA LEU A 30 -7.65 12.93 -28.59
C LEU A 30 -6.32 13.52 -29.07
N HIS A 31 -5.22 13.15 -28.43
CA HIS A 31 -3.89 13.58 -28.82
C HIS A 31 -3.53 13.14 -30.24
N ASP A 32 -3.82 11.90 -30.60
CA ASP A 32 -3.59 11.37 -31.94
C ASP A 32 -4.42 12.13 -32.99
N ARG A 33 -5.69 12.44 -32.68
CA ARG A 33 -6.55 13.26 -33.52
C ARG A 33 -5.96 14.65 -33.72
N ASP A 34 -5.60 15.33 -32.65
CA ASP A 34 -5.09 16.70 -32.70
C ASP A 34 -3.73 16.77 -33.43
N ALA A 35 -2.87 15.78 -33.23
CA ALA A 35 -1.60 15.67 -33.95
C ALA A 35 -1.80 15.47 -35.44
N PHE A 36 -2.89 14.82 -35.89
CA PHE A 36 -3.17 14.58 -37.29
C PHE A 36 -3.92 15.73 -38.00
N LEU A 37 -4.32 16.79 -37.26
CA LEU A 37 -4.97 17.98 -37.87
C LEU A 37 -4.07 18.69 -38.88
N ASP A 38 -2.75 18.61 -38.74
CA ASP A 38 -1.79 19.22 -39.65
C ASP A 38 -1.56 18.42 -40.94
N ALA A 39 -2.18 17.23 -41.10
CA ALA A 39 -1.96 16.37 -42.26
C ALA A 39 -2.20 17.04 -43.62
N PRO A 40 -3.23 17.89 -43.84
CA PRO A 40 -3.41 18.60 -45.09
C PRO A 40 -2.21 19.53 -45.40
N ALA A 41 -1.67 20.24 -44.42
CA ALA A 41 -0.49 21.10 -44.62
C ALA A 41 0.75 20.26 -44.99
N GLN A 42 0.91 19.08 -44.38
CA GLN A 42 1.99 18.17 -44.75
C GLN A 42 1.85 17.60 -46.13
N VAL A 43 0.63 17.31 -46.59
CA VAL A 43 0.37 16.88 -47.99
C VAL A 43 0.73 18.00 -48.97
N ALA A 44 0.35 19.24 -48.65
CA ALA A 44 0.72 20.39 -49.48
C ALA A 44 2.26 20.56 -49.58
N ALA A 45 2.96 20.40 -48.45
CA ALA A 45 4.42 20.43 -48.39
C ALA A 45 5.05 19.29 -49.23
N PHE A 46 4.46 18.10 -49.20
CA PHE A 46 4.92 16.95 -49.99
C PHE A 46 4.79 17.23 -51.49
N ARG A 47 3.62 17.76 -51.94
CA ARG A 47 3.40 18.17 -53.33
C ARG A 47 4.39 19.24 -53.80
N ALA A 48 4.60 20.26 -52.99
CA ALA A 48 5.57 21.29 -53.29
C ALA A 48 7.01 20.75 -53.41
N ALA A 49 7.38 19.82 -52.53
CA ALA A 49 8.69 19.15 -52.58
C ALA A 49 8.83 18.31 -53.89
N LEU A 50 7.80 17.60 -54.30
CA LEU A 50 7.79 16.84 -55.58
C LEU A 50 7.94 17.78 -56.78
N ASP A 51 7.24 18.93 -56.78
CA ASP A 51 7.31 19.88 -57.87
C ASP A 51 8.69 20.56 -58.00
N GLN A 52 9.32 20.80 -56.89
CA GLN A 52 10.68 21.37 -56.77
C GLN A 52 11.79 20.32 -56.86
N ARG A 53 11.46 19.04 -56.97
CA ARG A 53 12.40 17.90 -56.87
C ARG A 53 13.28 17.94 -55.61
N ALA A 54 12.68 18.45 -54.53
CA ALA A 54 13.32 18.59 -53.24
C ALA A 54 13.16 17.31 -52.38
N ASP A 55 13.83 17.31 -51.19
CA ASP A 55 13.73 16.18 -50.28
C ASP A 55 12.32 16.03 -49.65
N THR A 56 11.73 14.85 -49.85
CA THR A 56 10.39 14.46 -49.33
C THR A 56 10.48 13.70 -47.98
N THR A 57 11.68 13.42 -47.49
CA THR A 57 11.94 12.66 -46.26
C THR A 57 11.23 13.23 -45.03
N PRO A 58 11.24 14.59 -44.79
CA PRO A 58 10.60 15.15 -43.59
C PRO A 58 9.11 14.83 -43.51
N VAL A 59 8.40 14.91 -44.64
CA VAL A 59 6.95 14.65 -44.66
C VAL A 59 6.65 13.16 -44.53
N SER A 60 7.41 12.30 -45.21
CA SER A 60 7.30 10.84 -45.03
C SER A 60 7.48 10.44 -43.55
N ASN A 61 8.48 10.98 -42.88
CA ASN A 61 8.72 10.75 -41.45
C ASN A 61 7.57 11.26 -40.60
N TRP A 62 6.98 12.41 -40.95
CA TRP A 62 5.82 12.95 -40.23
C TRP A 62 4.62 12.00 -40.29
N PHE A 63 4.27 11.49 -41.49
CA PHE A 63 3.19 10.54 -41.67
C PHE A 63 3.47 9.20 -40.96
N ASN A 64 4.71 8.73 -41.01
CA ASN A 64 5.13 7.52 -40.31
C ASN A 64 4.96 7.66 -38.77
N LYS A 65 5.07 8.87 -38.23
CA LYS A 65 4.93 9.14 -36.82
C LYS A 65 3.49 9.37 -36.39
N HIS A 66 2.66 10.07 -37.17
CA HIS A 66 1.36 10.56 -36.75
C HIS A 66 0.17 9.85 -37.40
N ALA A 67 0.35 9.22 -38.55
CA ALA A 67 -0.70 8.43 -39.21
C ALA A 67 -0.72 7.00 -38.67
N ALA A 68 -1.92 6.41 -38.54
CA ALA A 68 -2.07 5.02 -38.12
C ALA A 68 -1.31 4.08 -39.08
N PRO A 69 -0.67 2.99 -38.58
CA PRO A 69 0.13 2.09 -39.39
C PRO A 69 -0.63 1.48 -40.59
N ASP A 70 -1.93 1.28 -40.42
CA ASP A 70 -2.88 0.68 -41.38
C ASP A 70 -3.64 1.72 -42.23
N SER A 71 -3.32 3.02 -42.08
CA SER A 71 -4.02 4.06 -42.82
C SER A 71 -3.60 4.13 -44.29
N ALA A 72 -4.59 4.34 -45.19
CA ALA A 72 -4.37 4.50 -46.63
C ALA A 72 -3.42 5.67 -46.91
N ALA A 73 -3.60 6.80 -46.23
CA ALA A 73 -2.74 7.99 -46.35
C ALA A 73 -1.26 7.71 -46.08
N ARG A 74 -0.95 6.95 -45.03
CA ARG A 74 0.43 6.53 -44.71
C ARG A 74 0.99 5.64 -45.81
N ALA A 75 0.19 4.68 -46.28
CA ALA A 75 0.61 3.77 -47.35
C ALA A 75 0.89 4.52 -48.64
N SER A 76 0.04 5.47 -49.05
CA SER A 76 0.19 6.27 -50.26
C SER A 76 1.42 7.18 -50.17
N ILE A 77 1.63 7.88 -49.07
CA ILE A 77 2.86 8.68 -48.86
C ILE A 77 4.11 7.81 -48.86
N SER A 78 4.07 6.62 -48.26
CA SER A 78 5.23 5.71 -48.22
C SER A 78 5.61 5.21 -49.62
N ARG A 79 4.62 4.87 -50.49
CA ARG A 79 4.86 4.49 -51.90
C ARG A 79 5.41 5.67 -52.69
N ALA A 80 4.75 6.82 -52.58
CA ALA A 80 5.19 8.05 -53.26
C ALA A 80 6.62 8.46 -52.88
N TYR A 81 6.98 8.33 -51.62
CA TYR A 81 8.34 8.54 -51.13
C TYR A 81 9.33 7.56 -51.79
N GLY A 82 8.99 6.29 -51.87
CA GLY A 82 9.80 5.29 -52.57
C GLY A 82 10.05 5.66 -54.03
N HIS A 83 9.01 6.08 -54.78
CA HIS A 83 9.15 6.56 -56.16
C HIS A 83 9.99 7.83 -56.27
N ALA A 84 9.79 8.79 -55.39
CA ALA A 84 10.56 10.05 -55.35
C ALA A 84 12.07 9.81 -55.12
N THR A 85 12.42 8.88 -54.23
CA THR A 85 13.83 8.52 -53.93
C THR A 85 14.52 7.83 -55.12
N THR A 86 13.75 7.15 -55.99
CA THR A 86 14.28 6.54 -57.22
C THR A 86 14.24 7.48 -58.44
N GLY A 87 13.78 8.74 -58.25
CA GLY A 87 13.69 9.73 -59.30
C GLY A 87 12.42 9.64 -60.19
N ASP A 88 11.49 8.72 -59.87
CA ASP A 88 10.20 8.61 -60.55
C ASP A 88 9.16 9.56 -59.94
N PHE A 89 9.27 10.85 -60.25
CA PHE A 89 8.37 11.89 -59.74
C PHE A 89 6.93 11.75 -60.27
N ASP A 90 6.76 11.16 -61.45
CA ASP A 90 5.42 10.93 -62.04
C ASP A 90 4.72 9.75 -61.36
N GLY A 91 5.46 8.73 -60.99
CA GLY A 91 4.99 7.65 -60.14
C GLY A 91 4.55 8.18 -58.76
N ALA A 92 5.38 8.98 -58.11
CA ALA A 92 5.06 9.63 -56.84
C ALA A 92 3.78 10.48 -56.90
N ARG A 93 3.61 11.28 -57.97
CA ARG A 93 2.39 12.09 -58.18
C ARG A 93 1.14 11.22 -58.38
N ARG A 94 1.26 10.07 -59.02
CA ARG A 94 0.14 9.13 -59.17
C ARG A 94 -0.30 8.55 -57.86
N ASP A 95 0.64 8.16 -57.02
CA ASP A 95 0.37 7.56 -55.69
C ASP A 95 -0.32 8.52 -54.71
N ILE A 96 -0.11 9.83 -54.85
CA ILE A 96 -0.76 10.83 -53.98
C ILE A 96 -1.98 11.50 -54.61
N ARG A 97 -2.50 10.96 -55.73
CA ARG A 97 -3.65 11.58 -56.43
C ARG A 97 -4.85 11.71 -55.50
N ASP A 98 -5.18 10.66 -54.76
CA ASP A 98 -6.36 10.58 -53.89
C ASP A 98 -6.05 10.88 -52.42
N ILE A 99 -4.82 11.38 -52.11
CA ILE A 99 -4.33 11.54 -50.77
C ILE A 99 -5.20 12.48 -49.89
N ASP A 100 -5.82 13.50 -50.47
CA ASP A 100 -6.69 14.41 -49.72
C ASP A 100 -7.94 13.69 -49.21
N THR A 101 -8.49 12.78 -50.04
CA THR A 101 -9.63 11.92 -49.62
C THR A 101 -9.22 10.94 -48.54
N GLU A 102 -8.02 10.36 -48.65
CA GLU A 102 -7.49 9.41 -47.69
C GLU A 102 -7.16 10.10 -46.35
N VAL A 103 -6.62 11.33 -46.38
CA VAL A 103 -6.37 12.15 -45.18
C VAL A 103 -7.69 12.54 -44.50
N MET A 104 -8.69 12.99 -45.25
CA MET A 104 -10.01 13.31 -44.70
C MET A 104 -10.68 12.06 -44.08
N ALA A 105 -10.57 10.91 -44.72
CA ALA A 105 -11.05 9.65 -44.15
C ALA A 105 -10.30 9.29 -42.86
N GLY A 106 -8.99 9.46 -42.84
CA GLY A 106 -8.16 9.28 -41.64
C GLY A 106 -8.57 10.20 -40.50
N GLN A 107 -8.79 11.50 -40.76
CA GLN A 107 -9.28 12.44 -39.78
C GLN A 107 -10.64 12.04 -39.18
N ARG A 108 -11.61 11.65 -40.04
CA ARG A 108 -12.92 11.16 -39.57
C ARG A 108 -12.79 9.93 -38.66
N THR A 109 -11.98 8.96 -39.05
CA THR A 109 -11.78 7.76 -38.22
C THR A 109 -11.16 8.06 -36.85
N LEU A 110 -10.25 9.05 -36.76
CA LEU A 110 -9.67 9.50 -35.50
C LEU A 110 -10.68 10.30 -34.65
N GLU A 111 -11.53 11.11 -35.29
CA GLU A 111 -12.65 11.79 -34.60
C GLU A 111 -13.63 10.79 -34.00
N GLU A 112 -14.08 9.80 -34.76
CA GLU A 112 -14.96 8.73 -34.34
C GLU A 112 -14.36 7.92 -33.19
N ARG A 113 -13.09 7.52 -33.28
CA ARG A 113 -12.35 6.82 -32.21
C ARG A 113 -12.24 7.66 -30.93
N SER A 114 -11.97 8.96 -31.07
CA SER A 114 -11.89 9.85 -29.90
C SER A 114 -13.26 10.03 -29.24
N ALA A 115 -14.32 10.23 -30.02
CA ALA A 115 -15.70 10.34 -29.53
C ALA A 115 -16.17 9.04 -28.84
N GLU A 116 -15.90 7.89 -29.44
CA GLU A 116 -16.23 6.58 -28.84
C GLU A 116 -15.46 6.33 -27.54
N SER A 117 -14.18 6.67 -27.49
CA SER A 117 -13.37 6.49 -26.28
C SER A 117 -13.84 7.36 -25.13
N TRP A 118 -14.23 8.62 -25.38
CA TRP A 118 -14.87 9.49 -24.40
C TRP A 118 -16.27 9.02 -24.02
N GLY A 119 -17.05 8.53 -24.97
CA GLY A 119 -18.35 7.92 -24.71
C GLY A 119 -18.27 6.73 -23.76
N ARG A 120 -17.20 5.96 -23.80
CA ARG A 120 -16.91 4.87 -22.84
C ARG A 120 -16.43 5.37 -21.48
N ALA A 121 -15.65 6.46 -21.41
CA ALA A 121 -15.09 6.99 -20.17
C ALA A 121 -16.09 7.77 -19.31
N LEU A 122 -16.93 8.59 -19.94
CA LEU A 122 -17.87 9.49 -19.28
C LEU A 122 -18.82 8.82 -18.27
N PRO A 123 -19.49 7.67 -18.58
CA PRO A 123 -20.39 7.02 -17.61
C PRO A 123 -19.66 6.62 -16.32
N TRP A 124 -18.43 6.20 -16.41
CA TRP A 124 -17.63 5.80 -15.24
C TRP A 124 -17.20 7.00 -14.40
N LEU A 125 -16.85 8.14 -15.05
CA LEU A 125 -16.55 9.39 -14.34
C LEU A 125 -17.79 9.93 -13.60
N VAL A 126 -18.95 9.90 -14.28
CA VAL A 126 -20.21 10.37 -13.68
C VAL A 126 -20.64 9.47 -12.49
N THR A 127 -20.41 8.16 -12.56
CA THR A 127 -20.75 7.23 -11.46
C THR A 127 -19.77 7.29 -10.31
N ASP A 128 -18.50 7.63 -10.54
CA ASP A 128 -17.49 7.72 -9.48
C ASP A 128 -17.76 8.87 -8.51
N VAL A 129 -18.19 10.03 -9.01
CA VAL A 129 -18.45 11.21 -8.18
C VAL A 129 -19.47 10.95 -7.05
N PRO A 130 -20.68 10.42 -7.28
CA PRO A 130 -21.63 10.14 -6.20
C PRO A 130 -21.16 9.02 -5.28
N LEU A 131 -20.43 8.01 -5.78
CA LEU A 131 -19.86 6.96 -4.93
C LEU A 131 -18.78 7.50 -4.01
N ALA A 132 -17.89 8.36 -4.51
CA ALA A 132 -16.88 9.02 -3.72
C ALA A 132 -17.51 9.97 -2.68
N ALA A 133 -18.54 10.73 -3.07
CA ALA A 133 -19.30 11.59 -2.17
C ALA A 133 -20.01 10.77 -1.07
N ALA A 134 -20.66 9.66 -1.42
CA ALA A 134 -21.28 8.76 -0.46
C ALA A 134 -20.26 8.17 0.52
N ALA A 135 -19.09 7.70 0.01
CA ALA A 135 -18.01 7.20 0.85
C ALA A 135 -17.50 8.28 1.82
N LEU A 136 -17.39 9.52 1.37
CA LEU A 136 -16.99 10.67 2.20
C LEU A 136 -18.06 10.97 3.27
N VAL A 137 -19.34 11.02 2.90
CA VAL A 137 -20.46 11.26 3.84
C VAL A 137 -20.51 10.17 4.90
N PHE A 138 -20.41 8.88 4.52
CA PHE A 138 -20.33 7.78 5.48
C PHE A 138 -19.12 7.92 6.41
N ARG A 139 -17.99 8.40 5.91
CA ARG A 139 -16.80 8.64 6.71
C ARG A 139 -16.96 9.81 7.68
N LEU A 140 -17.61 10.88 7.26
CA LEU A 140 -17.85 12.07 8.08
C LEU A 140 -18.93 11.84 9.14
N ARG A 141 -19.99 11.07 8.82
CA ARG A 141 -21.09 10.76 9.74
C ARG A 141 -20.77 9.69 10.78
N ARG A 142 -19.58 9.08 10.76
CA ARG A 142 -19.18 8.12 11.79
C ARG A 142 -19.11 8.81 13.16
N ARG A 143 -20.08 8.48 14.02
CA ARG A 143 -20.01 8.83 15.44
C ARG A 143 -18.92 7.96 16.07
N THR A 144 -17.97 8.57 16.76
CA THR A 144 -16.86 7.86 17.39
C THR A 144 -17.24 7.52 18.85
N VAL A 145 -17.32 6.24 19.15
CA VAL A 145 -17.44 5.73 20.54
C VAL A 145 -16.27 6.25 21.39
N ASN A 146 -15.15 6.51 20.76
CA ASN A 146 -13.88 6.91 21.38
C ASN A 146 -13.75 8.43 21.61
N ALA A 147 -14.84 9.20 21.64
CA ALA A 147 -14.74 10.67 21.76
C ALA A 147 -13.96 11.14 22.98
N LYS A 148 -14.19 10.51 24.14
CA LYS A 148 -13.47 10.79 25.39
C LYS A 148 -11.97 10.48 25.28
N THR A 149 -11.62 9.29 24.77
CA THR A 149 -10.23 8.86 24.55
C THR A 149 -9.52 9.74 23.53
N VAL A 150 -10.24 10.19 22.49
CA VAL A 150 -9.70 11.15 21.51
C VAL A 150 -9.44 12.51 22.13
N ALA A 151 -10.31 12.99 23.03
CA ALA A 151 -10.12 14.23 23.74
C ALA A 151 -8.87 14.16 24.66
N LEU A 152 -8.74 13.07 25.42
CA LEU A 152 -7.59 12.79 26.27
C LEU A 152 -6.28 12.80 25.46
N ILE A 153 -6.21 12.01 24.37
CA ILE A 153 -5.01 11.92 23.54
C ILE A 153 -4.69 13.27 22.89
N ARG A 154 -5.69 14.07 22.54
CA ARG A 154 -5.48 15.41 21.96
C ARG A 154 -4.86 16.39 22.95
N GLN A 155 -5.21 16.30 24.21
CA GLN A 155 -4.65 17.13 25.28
C GLN A 155 -3.12 17.01 25.32
N TYR A 156 -2.61 15.81 25.03
CA TYR A 156 -1.17 15.49 25.04
C TYR A 156 -0.56 15.37 23.63
N ALA A 157 -1.32 15.71 22.57
CA ALA A 157 -0.82 15.56 21.21
C ALA A 157 0.19 16.65 20.87
N LEU A 158 1.41 16.27 20.56
CA LEU A 158 2.39 17.16 19.95
C LEU A 158 1.91 17.68 18.60
N ALA A 159 2.08 18.98 18.36
CA ALA A 159 1.72 19.63 17.12
C ALA A 159 2.54 19.04 15.94
N LYS A 160 1.96 18.16 15.19
CA LYS A 160 2.58 17.56 14.01
C LYS A 160 2.21 18.35 12.76
N ARG A 161 3.18 18.65 11.91
CA ARG A 161 2.95 19.30 10.61
C ARG A 161 2.04 18.43 9.75
N TRP A 162 0.79 18.83 9.57
CA TRP A 162 -0.27 18.06 8.91
C TRP A 162 0.03 17.73 7.44
N TRP A 163 0.76 18.62 6.75
CA TRP A 163 1.12 18.51 5.33
C TRP A 163 2.21 17.43 5.05
N LEU A 164 3.02 17.07 6.03
CA LEU A 164 4.06 16.05 5.85
C LEU A 164 3.48 14.69 5.44
N ARG A 165 2.34 14.33 6.01
CA ARG A 165 1.72 13.03 5.73
C ARG A 165 1.27 12.86 4.27
N PRO A 166 0.49 13.78 3.65
CA PRO A 166 0.13 13.66 2.23
C PRO A 166 1.37 13.61 1.32
N VAL A 167 2.42 14.41 1.60
CA VAL A 167 3.67 14.37 0.85
C VAL A 167 4.31 12.99 0.92
N PHE A 168 4.46 12.41 2.11
CA PHE A 168 5.06 11.07 2.24
C PHE A 168 4.15 9.95 1.73
N LEU A 169 2.84 10.13 1.67
CA LEU A 169 1.95 9.20 0.97
C LEU A 169 2.19 9.21 -0.54
N LEU A 170 2.37 10.39 -1.13
CA LEU A 170 2.73 10.53 -2.56
C LEU A 170 4.10 9.92 -2.83
N VAL A 171 5.11 10.24 -2.00
CA VAL A 171 6.45 9.62 -2.11
C VAL A 171 6.37 8.10 -2.00
N SER A 172 5.58 7.57 -1.07
CA SER A 172 5.38 6.11 -0.94
C SER A 172 4.70 5.52 -2.18
N GLY A 173 3.73 6.22 -2.76
CA GLY A 173 3.07 5.83 -4.01
C GLY A 173 4.06 5.77 -5.18
N LEU A 174 4.89 6.79 -5.32
CA LEU A 174 5.95 6.84 -6.33
C LEU A 174 6.97 5.71 -6.15
N CYS A 175 7.42 5.48 -4.91
CA CYS A 175 8.35 4.38 -4.62
C CYS A 175 7.74 3.00 -4.94
N TRP A 176 6.44 2.81 -4.70
CA TRP A 176 5.73 1.60 -5.12
C TRP A 176 5.67 1.50 -6.64
N ALA A 177 5.39 2.58 -7.35
CA ALA A 177 5.38 2.61 -8.81
C ALA A 177 6.77 2.26 -9.39
N LEU A 178 7.86 2.79 -8.80
CA LEU A 178 9.22 2.44 -9.19
C LEU A 178 9.54 0.95 -8.98
N LEU A 179 9.18 0.39 -7.83
CA LEU A 179 9.38 -1.04 -7.55
C LEU A 179 8.60 -1.92 -8.52
N LEU A 180 7.30 -1.63 -8.72
CA LEU A 180 6.43 -2.41 -9.56
C LEU A 180 6.82 -2.25 -11.03
N GLY A 181 7.09 -1.02 -11.48
CA GLY A 181 7.55 -0.73 -12.83
C GLY A 181 8.86 -1.43 -13.15
N GLY A 182 9.83 -1.41 -12.20
CA GLY A 182 11.09 -2.11 -12.33
C GLY A 182 10.92 -3.64 -12.45
N ILE A 183 10.08 -4.25 -11.61
CA ILE A 183 9.81 -5.70 -11.68
C ILE A 183 9.15 -6.06 -13.02
N LEU A 184 8.16 -5.29 -13.45
CA LEU A 184 7.43 -5.55 -14.69
C LEU A 184 8.30 -5.34 -15.94
N ALA A 185 9.21 -4.37 -15.93
CA ALA A 185 10.11 -4.10 -17.03
C ALA A 185 11.16 -5.21 -17.25
N ILE A 186 11.45 -6.03 -16.23
CA ILE A 186 12.34 -7.19 -16.37
C ILE A 186 11.78 -8.23 -17.34
N TYR A 187 10.44 -8.41 -17.38
CA TYR A 187 9.81 -9.44 -18.19
C TYR A 187 10.00 -9.26 -19.72
N PRO A 188 9.68 -8.09 -20.33
CA PRO A 188 9.94 -7.87 -21.76
C PRO A 188 11.44 -7.88 -22.11
N ILE A 189 12.32 -7.42 -21.18
CA ILE A 189 13.78 -7.48 -21.37
C ILE A 189 14.25 -8.95 -21.43
N ALA A 190 13.74 -9.82 -20.55
CA ALA A 190 14.07 -11.24 -20.51
C ALA A 190 13.58 -12.01 -21.76
N ARG A 191 12.59 -11.51 -22.49
CA ARG A 191 12.05 -12.09 -23.72
C ARG A 191 12.72 -11.60 -25.03
N GLY A 192 13.92 -11.03 -24.94
CA GLY A 192 14.65 -10.56 -26.13
C GLY A 192 14.52 -9.07 -26.41
N GLY A 193 14.02 -8.28 -25.43
CA GLY A 193 14.07 -6.83 -25.46
C GLY A 193 15.50 -6.27 -25.37
N ARG A 194 15.62 -4.98 -25.62
CA ARG A 194 16.92 -4.29 -25.62
C ARG A 194 17.54 -4.32 -24.21
N ILE A 195 18.73 -4.92 -24.12
CA ILE A 195 19.50 -5.06 -22.86
C ILE A 195 19.86 -3.69 -22.27
N ASP A 196 19.97 -2.65 -23.09
CA ASP A 196 20.26 -1.27 -22.70
C ASP A 196 19.28 -0.75 -21.62
N TRP A 197 18.04 -1.22 -21.66
CA TRP A 197 17.00 -0.86 -20.68
C TRP A 197 17.25 -1.45 -19.28
N LEU A 198 18.06 -2.51 -19.17
CA LEU A 198 18.45 -3.06 -17.86
C LEU A 198 19.19 -2.02 -17.01
N ALA A 199 20.04 -1.20 -17.61
CA ALA A 199 20.76 -0.15 -16.89
C ALA A 199 19.83 0.91 -16.31
N ALA A 200 18.70 1.20 -16.98
CA ALA A 200 17.70 2.13 -16.49
C ALA A 200 16.77 1.51 -15.43
N VAL A 201 16.47 0.22 -15.53
CA VAL A 201 15.52 -0.50 -14.67
C VAL A 201 16.15 -0.94 -13.35
N LEU A 202 17.38 -1.44 -13.36
CA LEU A 202 18.06 -1.94 -12.17
C LEU A 202 18.12 -0.94 -11.01
N PRO A 203 18.38 0.36 -11.19
CA PRO A 203 18.39 1.34 -10.10
C PRO A 203 16.99 1.59 -9.50
N THR A 204 15.90 1.35 -10.24
CA THR A 204 14.55 1.63 -9.76
C THR A 204 14.13 0.71 -8.62
N LEU A 205 14.64 -0.53 -8.57
CA LEU A 205 14.34 -1.50 -7.52
C LEU A 205 14.91 -1.07 -6.14
N PRO A 206 16.22 -0.80 -5.99
CA PRO A 206 16.75 -0.32 -4.72
C PRO A 206 16.21 1.07 -4.37
N ALA A 207 16.05 1.99 -5.34
CA ALA A 207 15.48 3.30 -5.10
C ALA A 207 14.04 3.22 -4.55
N GLY A 208 13.20 2.39 -5.16
CA GLY A 208 11.84 2.13 -4.68
C GLY A 208 11.82 1.49 -3.29
N TYR A 209 12.66 0.48 -3.04
CA TYR A 209 12.75 -0.22 -1.76
C TYR A 209 13.21 0.70 -0.62
N TYR A 210 14.34 1.39 -0.78
CA TYR A 210 14.87 2.30 0.24
C TYR A 210 13.99 3.53 0.41
N GLY A 211 13.43 4.06 -0.67
CA GLY A 211 12.47 5.15 -0.64
C GLY A 211 11.20 4.78 0.15
N LEU A 212 10.64 3.58 -0.04
CA LEU A 212 9.53 3.07 0.78
C LEU A 212 9.92 2.94 2.24
N ARG A 213 11.08 2.39 2.52
CA ARG A 213 11.58 2.22 3.88
C ARG A 213 11.77 3.55 4.60
N TYR A 214 12.13 4.61 3.87
CA TYR A 214 12.25 5.97 4.38
C TYR A 214 10.89 6.66 4.54
N ALA A 215 10.00 6.54 3.56
CA ALA A 215 8.73 7.26 3.51
C ALA A 215 7.65 6.68 4.44
N ARG A 216 7.55 5.33 4.51
CA ARG A 216 6.49 4.64 5.28
C ARG A 216 6.38 5.07 6.75
N PRO A 217 7.45 5.17 7.56
CA PRO A 217 7.33 5.62 8.95
C PRO A 217 6.69 7.00 9.08
N ARG A 218 6.90 7.85 8.07
CA ARG A 218 6.37 9.23 8.04
C ARG A 218 4.90 9.32 7.66
N THR A 219 4.32 8.24 7.11
CA THR A 219 2.89 8.13 6.79
C THR A 219 2.05 7.65 7.97
N ALA A 220 2.66 7.30 9.11
CA ALA A 220 1.96 6.79 10.29
C ALA A 220 0.84 7.74 10.74
N ARG A 221 -0.33 7.17 11.03
CA ARG A 221 -1.48 7.90 11.56
C ARG A 221 -1.28 8.19 13.05
N SER A 222 -1.69 9.37 13.50
CA SER A 222 -1.76 9.64 14.94
C SER A 222 -2.83 8.75 15.60
N ALA A 223 -2.65 8.45 16.91
CA ALA A 223 -3.60 7.67 17.68
C ALA A 223 -5.01 8.28 17.64
N ALA A 224 -5.12 9.60 17.79
CA ALA A 224 -6.39 10.32 17.69
C ALA A 224 -7.09 10.15 16.32
N ALA A 225 -6.32 10.10 15.21
CA ALA A 225 -6.89 9.88 13.88
C ALA A 225 -7.36 8.43 13.67
N VAL A 226 -6.66 7.46 14.25
CA VAL A 226 -7.04 6.04 14.19
C VAL A 226 -8.31 5.80 15.01
N LEU A 227 -8.37 6.32 16.23
CA LEU A 227 -9.54 6.20 17.11
C LEU A 227 -10.80 6.85 16.52
N ARG A 228 -10.66 8.02 15.87
CA ARG A 228 -11.80 8.65 15.17
C ARG A 228 -12.32 7.84 13.99
N SER A 229 -11.48 7.02 13.38
CA SER A 229 -11.87 6.19 12.23
C SER A 229 -12.48 4.84 12.60
N GLU A 230 -12.52 4.49 13.91
CA GLU A 230 -12.99 3.20 14.42
C GLU A 230 -14.06 3.36 15.50
N ASP A 231 -15.10 2.52 15.43
CA ASP A 231 -16.22 2.52 16.38
C ASP A 231 -16.01 1.55 17.54
N ARG A 232 -14.87 0.83 17.56
CA ARG A 232 -14.53 -0.16 18.60
C ARG A 232 -13.64 0.49 19.65
N GLU A 233 -13.77 0.02 20.86
CA GLU A 233 -12.87 0.39 21.95
C GLU A 233 -11.40 0.05 21.58
N PRO A 234 -10.42 0.82 22.08
CA PRO A 234 -9.03 0.61 21.72
C PRO A 234 -8.44 -0.65 22.35
N VAL A 235 -7.39 -1.16 21.71
CA VAL A 235 -6.43 -2.10 22.28
C VAL A 235 -5.19 -1.29 22.67
N LEU A 236 -4.84 -1.30 23.93
CA LEU A 236 -3.65 -0.63 24.45
C LEU A 236 -2.46 -1.59 24.39
N TYR A 237 -1.41 -1.21 23.64
CA TYR A 237 -0.18 -1.97 23.54
C TYR A 237 0.94 -1.27 24.30
N LEU A 238 1.38 -1.89 25.38
CA LEU A 238 2.41 -1.40 26.29
C LEU A 238 3.68 -2.25 26.13
N ARG A 239 4.83 -1.59 26.16
CA ARG A 239 6.14 -2.25 26.04
C ARG A 239 7.27 -1.34 26.49
N GLY A 240 8.37 -1.94 26.91
CA GLY A 240 9.59 -1.20 27.19
C GLY A 240 10.22 -0.60 25.93
N PHE A 241 10.72 0.63 26.02
CA PHE A 241 11.42 1.28 24.90
C PHE A 241 12.74 0.58 24.52
N GLY A 242 13.33 -0.21 25.43
CA GLY A 242 14.50 -1.04 25.14
C GLY A 242 14.26 -2.15 24.11
N ASP A 243 13.00 -2.60 23.95
CA ASP A 243 12.61 -3.61 22.98
C ASP A 243 12.46 -3.09 21.53
N ASP A 244 12.59 -1.79 21.33
CA ASP A 244 12.43 -1.13 20.04
C ASP A 244 13.28 -1.75 18.91
N PRO A 245 14.58 -2.05 19.11
CA PRO A 245 15.38 -2.67 18.06
C PRO A 245 14.88 -4.05 17.63
N ALA A 246 14.52 -4.92 18.61
CA ALA A 246 14.04 -6.27 18.35
C ALA A 246 12.66 -6.30 17.66
N SER A 247 11.81 -5.32 17.97
CA SER A 247 10.49 -5.15 17.38
C SER A 247 10.53 -4.55 15.97
N ALA A 248 11.60 -3.81 15.64
CA ALA A 248 11.82 -3.18 14.34
C ALA A 248 12.41 -4.11 13.29
N VAL A 249 12.75 -5.36 13.65
CA VAL A 249 13.29 -6.36 12.73
C VAL A 249 12.24 -6.72 11.68
N VAL A 250 12.67 -6.80 10.43
CA VAL A 250 11.89 -7.34 9.31
C VAL A 250 12.34 -8.78 9.10
N ASP A 251 11.49 -9.73 9.46
CA ASP A 251 11.78 -11.14 9.25
C ASP A 251 11.47 -11.56 7.81
N ARG A 252 12.34 -12.41 7.25
CA ARG A 252 12.12 -13.08 5.96
C ARG A 252 11.64 -14.48 6.22
N LEU A 253 10.72 -14.97 5.39
CA LEU A 253 10.33 -16.36 5.41
C LEU A 253 11.43 -17.22 4.72
N PRO A 254 11.79 -18.37 5.26
CA PRO A 254 12.78 -19.26 4.63
C PRO A 254 12.40 -19.70 3.22
N SER A 255 11.08 -19.75 2.93
CA SER A 255 10.52 -20.14 1.63
C SER A 255 10.31 -18.98 0.66
N GLU A 256 10.61 -17.74 1.06
CA GLU A 256 10.42 -16.58 0.18
C GLU A 256 11.48 -16.52 -0.90
N THR A 257 11.02 -16.37 -2.14
CA THR A 257 11.90 -15.99 -3.25
C THR A 257 12.44 -14.57 -3.00
N TRP A 258 13.59 -14.23 -3.60
CA TRP A 258 14.18 -12.89 -3.48
C TRP A 258 13.18 -11.77 -3.84
N MET A 259 12.28 -12.03 -4.78
CA MET A 259 11.25 -11.10 -5.23
C MET A 259 10.17 -10.86 -4.15
N GLN A 260 9.76 -11.91 -3.43
CA GLN A 260 8.82 -11.80 -2.31
C GLN A 260 9.47 -11.06 -1.13
N SER A 261 10.77 -11.28 -0.89
CA SER A 261 11.49 -10.59 0.18
C SER A 261 11.62 -9.08 -0.05
N LEU A 262 11.67 -8.62 -1.31
CA LEU A 262 11.63 -7.19 -1.66
C LEU A 262 10.26 -6.55 -1.32
N LEU A 263 9.19 -7.33 -1.33
CA LEU A 263 7.83 -6.88 -0.98
C LEU A 263 7.55 -6.96 0.52
N THR A 264 8.36 -7.74 1.28
CA THR A 264 8.24 -7.90 2.73
C THR A 264 8.98 -6.77 3.45
N VAL A 265 8.29 -5.66 3.65
CA VAL A 265 8.84 -4.46 4.33
C VAL A 265 8.25 -4.23 5.74
N HIS A 266 7.60 -5.27 6.31
CA HIS A 266 6.87 -5.14 7.57
C HIS A 266 7.67 -5.65 8.76
N THR A 267 7.76 -4.81 9.79
CA THR A 267 8.42 -5.17 11.05
C THR A 267 7.58 -6.17 11.85
N ARG A 268 8.22 -6.86 12.80
CA ARG A 268 7.54 -7.75 13.76
C ARG A 268 6.40 -7.04 14.48
N GLU A 269 6.63 -5.81 14.92
CA GLU A 269 5.60 -5.00 15.56
C GLU A 269 4.43 -4.72 14.64
N GLU A 270 4.68 -4.31 13.39
CA GLU A 270 3.59 -4.07 12.42
C GLU A 270 2.72 -5.31 12.18
N GLN A 271 3.35 -6.48 12.11
CA GLN A 271 2.66 -7.75 11.91
C GLN A 271 1.79 -8.11 13.13
N LEU A 272 2.34 -7.99 14.34
CA LEU A 272 1.61 -8.20 15.60
C LEU A 272 0.43 -7.24 15.74
N ILE A 273 0.67 -5.95 15.52
CA ILE A 273 -0.38 -4.93 15.56
C ILE A 273 -1.45 -5.19 14.49
N GLY A 274 -1.04 -5.69 13.33
CA GLY A 274 -1.97 -6.13 12.29
C GLY A 274 -2.95 -7.19 12.78
N ALA A 275 -2.47 -8.18 13.54
CA ALA A 275 -3.29 -9.20 14.17
C ALA A 275 -4.20 -8.62 15.27
N LEU A 276 -3.66 -7.79 16.15
CA LEU A 276 -4.40 -7.14 17.25
C LEU A 276 -5.54 -6.23 16.76
N ARG A 277 -5.44 -5.67 15.56
CA ARG A 277 -6.53 -4.89 14.94
C ARG A 277 -7.84 -5.65 14.74
N ALA A 278 -7.82 -6.97 14.83
CA ALA A 278 -9.04 -7.76 14.85
C ALA A 278 -9.96 -7.39 16.03
N PHE A 279 -9.37 -7.00 17.16
CA PHE A 279 -10.11 -6.55 18.35
C PHE A 279 -10.55 -5.10 18.23
N GLY A 280 -9.65 -4.18 17.88
CA GLY A 280 -9.94 -2.75 17.79
C GLY A 280 -8.76 -1.94 17.24
N PRO A 281 -8.87 -0.61 17.26
CA PRO A 281 -7.75 0.27 16.96
C PRO A 281 -6.65 0.08 17.99
N VAL A 282 -5.42 -0.20 17.55
CA VAL A 282 -4.29 -0.44 18.45
C VAL A 282 -3.55 0.88 18.66
N ILE A 283 -3.43 1.27 19.93
CA ILE A 283 -2.72 2.47 20.36
C ILE A 283 -1.55 2.08 21.28
N ALA A 284 -0.48 2.85 21.25
CA ALA A 284 0.68 2.66 22.11
C ALA A 284 1.25 3.99 22.59
N VAL A 285 1.88 3.97 23.74
CA VAL A 285 2.66 5.11 24.24
C VAL A 285 3.97 5.18 23.46
N GLY A 286 4.30 6.34 22.90
CA GLY A 286 5.56 6.62 22.24
C GLY A 286 6.59 7.15 23.23
N ARG A 287 7.87 6.94 22.91
CA ARG A 287 8.97 7.49 23.72
C ARG A 287 8.97 9.02 23.63
N PRO A 288 9.04 9.76 24.75
CA PRO A 288 9.23 11.20 24.72
C PRO A 288 10.45 11.58 23.85
N GLY A 289 10.31 12.64 23.03
CA GLY A 289 11.39 13.09 22.15
C GLY A 289 11.62 12.24 20.88
N GLU A 290 10.83 11.21 20.62
CA GLU A 290 10.94 10.40 19.39
C GLU A 290 10.64 11.26 18.14
N ARG A 291 11.68 11.48 17.31
CA ARG A 291 11.54 12.32 16.10
C ARG A 291 10.58 11.74 15.05
N LEU A 292 10.50 10.42 14.95
CA LEU A 292 9.67 9.71 13.96
C LEU A 292 8.97 8.52 14.63
N PRO A 293 7.63 8.46 14.59
CA PRO A 293 6.91 7.29 15.07
C PRO A 293 7.28 6.08 14.21
N ARG A 294 7.69 4.98 14.84
CA ARG A 294 7.86 3.71 14.15
C ARG A 294 6.50 3.19 13.69
N LEU A 295 6.49 2.47 12.58
CA LEU A 295 5.28 1.83 12.08
C LEU A 295 4.84 0.71 13.04
N GLY A 296 3.53 0.54 13.18
CA GLY A 296 2.92 -0.45 14.05
C GLY A 296 1.67 0.12 14.73
N ALA A 297 1.67 0.18 16.04
CA ALA A 297 0.62 0.83 16.81
C ALA A 297 0.57 2.34 16.55
N ALA A 298 -0.62 2.90 16.58
CA ALA A 298 -0.79 4.33 16.50
C ALA A 298 -0.31 4.98 17.79
N ARG A 299 0.80 5.73 17.72
CA ARG A 299 1.46 6.27 18.90
C ARG A 299 0.90 7.63 19.28
N PHE A 300 0.86 7.85 20.58
CA PHE A 300 0.68 9.16 21.22
C PHE A 300 1.80 9.35 22.23
N TYR A 301 2.06 10.60 22.57
CA TYR A 301 3.17 10.97 23.43
C TYR A 301 2.62 11.66 24.65
N LEU A 302 2.98 11.17 25.82
CA LEU A 302 2.63 11.76 27.11
C LEU A 302 3.81 12.59 27.62
N PRO A 303 3.56 13.69 28.37
CA PRO A 303 4.62 14.43 29.04
C PRO A 303 5.31 13.52 30.08
N GLU A 304 6.60 13.77 30.32
CA GLU A 304 7.39 12.93 31.23
C GLU A 304 6.88 12.99 32.66
N ASP A 305 6.33 14.13 33.08
CA ASP A 305 5.92 14.38 34.46
C ASP A 305 4.56 13.76 34.81
N ASP A 306 3.65 13.54 33.84
CA ASP A 306 2.26 13.08 34.07
C ASP A 306 1.83 11.88 33.22
N TRP A 307 2.77 11.10 32.72
CA TRP A 307 2.46 9.96 31.83
C TRP A 307 1.63 8.87 32.55
N ARG A 308 1.80 8.70 33.87
CA ARG A 308 1.13 7.66 34.65
C ARG A 308 -0.38 7.83 34.69
N ALA A 309 -0.87 9.04 34.92
CA ALA A 309 -2.31 9.32 34.90
C ALA A 309 -2.93 9.02 33.53
N GLY A 310 -2.27 9.44 32.47
CA GLY A 310 -2.72 9.17 31.10
C GLY A 310 -2.75 7.67 30.74
N VAL A 311 -1.75 6.90 31.19
CA VAL A 311 -1.72 5.43 30.97
C VAL A 311 -2.85 4.74 31.74
N LEU A 312 -3.09 5.10 33.02
CA LEU A 312 -4.19 4.55 33.83
C LEU A 312 -5.56 4.79 33.16
N GLU A 313 -5.80 6.00 32.69
CA GLU A 313 -7.05 6.33 32.03
C GLU A 313 -7.22 5.53 30.74
N LEU A 314 -6.16 5.34 29.96
CA LEU A 314 -6.18 4.52 28.74
C LEU A 314 -6.38 3.03 29.05
N MET A 315 -5.81 2.51 30.12
CA MET A 315 -6.07 1.13 30.57
C MET A 315 -7.55 0.93 30.88
N THR A 316 -8.20 1.90 31.53
CA THR A 316 -9.65 1.79 31.89
C THR A 316 -10.55 1.74 30.67
N VAL A 317 -10.29 2.56 29.64
CA VAL A 317 -11.13 2.66 28.42
C VAL A 317 -10.78 1.61 27.36
N SER A 318 -9.70 0.85 27.55
CA SER A 318 -9.28 -0.17 26.59
C SER A 318 -10.03 -1.47 26.81
N GLN A 319 -10.46 -2.11 25.70
CA GLN A 319 -11.07 -3.45 25.75
C GLN A 319 -10.04 -4.57 25.97
N LEU A 320 -8.79 -4.31 25.62
CA LEU A 320 -7.69 -5.24 25.79
C LEU A 320 -6.39 -4.47 26.07
N ILE A 321 -5.62 -4.95 27.04
CA ILE A 321 -4.30 -4.44 27.39
C ILE A 321 -3.31 -5.53 27.03
N VAL A 322 -2.47 -5.27 26.02
CA VAL A 322 -1.40 -6.19 25.60
C VAL A 322 -0.08 -5.62 26.08
N LEU A 323 0.55 -6.28 27.03
CA LEU A 323 1.76 -5.83 27.67
C LEU A 323 2.92 -6.76 27.34
N ARG A 324 3.94 -6.21 26.69
CA ARG A 324 5.18 -6.93 26.42
C ARG A 324 6.17 -6.67 27.55
N LEU A 325 6.57 -7.72 28.26
CA LEU A 325 7.53 -7.61 29.36
C LEU A 325 8.90 -7.11 28.89
N GLY A 326 9.54 -6.32 29.71
CA GLY A 326 10.87 -5.75 29.50
C GLY A 326 11.54 -5.40 30.84
N GLU A 327 12.78 -4.92 30.79
CA GLU A 327 13.57 -4.61 32.02
C GLU A 327 13.19 -3.30 32.69
N GLY A 328 12.62 -2.36 31.93
CA GLY A 328 12.40 -1.00 32.39
C GLY A 328 11.44 -0.90 33.58
N PRO A 329 11.70 -0.02 34.55
CA PRO A 329 10.84 0.17 35.71
C PRO A 329 9.44 0.64 35.36
N SER A 330 9.28 1.40 34.25
CA SER A 330 7.96 1.83 33.77
C SER A 330 7.07 0.66 33.35
N VAL A 331 7.63 -0.36 32.69
CA VAL A 331 6.88 -1.56 32.26
C VAL A 331 6.36 -2.33 33.49
N TRP A 332 7.17 -2.43 34.56
CA TRP A 332 6.77 -3.12 35.75
C TRP A 332 5.70 -2.36 36.52
N TRP A 333 5.79 -1.04 36.57
CA TRP A 333 4.71 -0.22 37.10
C TRP A 333 3.41 -0.44 36.29
N GLU A 334 3.49 -0.50 34.98
CA GLU A 334 2.33 -0.80 34.12
C GLU A 334 1.74 -2.19 34.41
N VAL A 335 2.59 -3.22 34.64
CA VAL A 335 2.15 -4.56 35.06
C VAL A 335 1.39 -4.52 36.37
N GLU A 336 1.96 -3.87 37.39
CA GLU A 336 1.36 -3.72 38.72
C GLU A 336 -0.01 -3.02 38.62
N GLN A 337 -0.11 -1.95 37.83
CA GLN A 337 -1.37 -1.23 37.65
C GLN A 337 -2.40 -2.10 36.91
N ALA A 338 -2.00 -2.80 35.86
CA ALA A 338 -2.90 -3.69 35.10
C ALA A 338 -3.46 -4.81 35.99
N ILE A 339 -2.66 -5.36 36.90
CA ILE A 339 -3.10 -6.35 37.90
C ILE A 339 -4.04 -5.69 38.92
N ALA A 340 -3.70 -4.50 39.41
CA ALA A 340 -4.49 -3.77 40.41
C ALA A 340 -5.90 -3.39 39.92
N MET A 341 -6.08 -3.23 38.60
CA MET A 341 -7.40 -2.95 37.99
C MET A 341 -8.41 -4.10 38.12
N ARG A 342 -7.97 -5.28 38.53
CA ARG A 342 -8.82 -6.49 38.71
C ARG A 342 -9.70 -6.86 37.52
N GLN A 343 -9.17 -6.70 36.31
CA GLN A 343 -9.85 -7.06 35.07
C GLN A 343 -8.99 -8.08 34.29
N PRO A 344 -8.84 -9.33 34.80
CA PRO A 344 -7.87 -10.29 34.27
C PRO A 344 -8.11 -10.64 32.80
N ARG A 345 -9.35 -10.77 32.36
CA ARG A 345 -9.66 -11.08 30.95
C ARG A 345 -9.24 -9.99 29.96
N LYS A 346 -8.98 -8.78 30.43
CA LYS A 346 -8.47 -7.71 29.56
C LYS A 346 -6.95 -7.74 29.42
N LEU A 347 -6.23 -8.45 30.31
CA LEU A 347 -4.78 -8.47 30.33
C LEU A 347 -4.22 -9.62 29.49
N VAL A 348 -3.32 -9.29 28.60
CA VAL A 348 -2.49 -10.23 27.84
C VAL A 348 -1.03 -9.86 28.05
N ILE A 349 -0.24 -10.82 28.51
CA ILE A 349 1.19 -10.63 28.69
C ILE A 349 1.96 -11.38 27.63
N LEU A 350 2.90 -10.69 26.97
CA LEU A 350 3.83 -11.27 26.01
C LEU A 350 5.20 -11.39 26.69
N LEU A 351 5.66 -12.61 26.90
CA LEU A 351 6.93 -12.91 27.52
C LEU A 351 8.03 -13.11 26.46
N PRO A 352 9.10 -12.30 26.43
CA PRO A 352 10.24 -12.47 25.55
C PRO A 352 10.97 -13.80 25.80
N GLY A 353 11.58 -14.36 24.75
CA GLY A 353 12.36 -15.60 24.86
C GLY A 353 13.67 -15.42 25.66
N GLY A 354 14.06 -16.49 26.39
CA GLY A 354 15.29 -16.51 27.18
C GLY A 354 15.30 -15.63 28.42
N ARG A 355 14.18 -14.99 28.76
CA ARG A 355 14.09 -14.03 29.87
C ARG A 355 13.43 -14.66 31.12
N TRP A 356 14.17 -15.57 31.76
CA TRP A 356 13.75 -16.26 32.99
C TRP A 356 13.57 -15.29 34.17
N ASP A 357 14.39 -14.23 34.20
CA ASP A 357 14.33 -13.16 35.21
C ASP A 357 12.97 -12.44 35.18
N LEU A 358 12.48 -12.11 33.98
CA LEU A 358 11.17 -11.47 33.81
C LEU A 358 10.01 -12.41 34.18
N ALA A 359 10.11 -13.68 33.82
CA ALA A 359 9.11 -14.69 34.21
C ALA A 359 9.04 -14.85 35.73
N ALA A 360 10.17 -15.01 36.41
CA ALA A 360 10.25 -15.13 37.86
C ALA A 360 9.75 -13.85 38.59
N ARG A 361 10.02 -12.67 38.03
CA ARG A 361 9.50 -11.41 38.59
C ARG A 361 7.99 -11.30 38.40
N LEU A 362 7.45 -11.72 37.26
CA LEU A 362 6.01 -11.74 37.01
C LEU A 362 5.30 -12.68 37.99
N ASP A 363 5.83 -13.90 38.17
CA ASP A 363 5.26 -14.91 39.06
C ASP A 363 5.18 -14.43 40.53
N LYS A 364 6.08 -13.53 40.96
CA LYS A 364 6.01 -12.90 42.29
C LYS A 364 4.87 -11.89 42.45
N LEU A 365 4.42 -11.29 41.35
CA LEU A 365 3.33 -10.31 41.35
C LEU A 365 1.95 -10.97 41.16
N LEU A 366 1.91 -12.16 40.58
CA LEU A 366 0.67 -12.90 40.35
C LEU A 366 0.26 -13.68 41.63
N CYS A 367 -1.05 -13.72 41.90
CA CYS A 367 -1.59 -14.57 42.98
C CYS A 367 -1.34 -16.05 42.76
N LYS A 368 -1.31 -16.47 41.49
CA LYS A 368 -1.01 -17.83 41.02
C LYS A 368 0.15 -17.75 40.02
N PRO A 369 1.29 -18.42 40.28
CA PRO A 369 2.42 -18.37 39.36
C PRO A 369 2.07 -18.95 38.00
N SER A 370 2.59 -18.33 36.97
CA SER A 370 2.33 -18.75 35.57
C SER A 370 3.09 -20.06 35.22
N GLY A 371 4.21 -20.29 35.88
CA GLY A 371 5.11 -21.42 35.57
C GLY A 371 5.68 -21.37 34.14
N SER A 372 5.66 -20.20 33.52
CA SER A 372 6.10 -20.05 32.13
C SER A 372 7.59 -20.27 32.00
N LYS A 373 7.97 -21.10 30.99
CA LYS A 373 9.36 -21.40 30.64
C LYS A 373 9.73 -20.71 29.33
N PRO A 374 10.34 -19.52 29.36
CA PRO A 374 10.65 -18.77 28.16
C PRO A 374 11.84 -19.38 27.40
N GLU A 375 11.57 -20.13 26.33
CA GLU A 375 12.61 -20.69 25.47
C GLU A 375 13.50 -19.59 24.87
N PRO A 376 14.82 -19.78 24.85
CA PRO A 376 15.76 -18.83 24.28
C PRO A 376 15.60 -18.71 22.75
N GLY A 377 16.09 -17.61 22.18
CA GLY A 377 16.11 -17.38 20.74
C GLY A 377 14.76 -16.95 20.11
N LYS A 378 13.66 -16.99 20.85
CA LYS A 378 12.36 -16.53 20.36
C LYS A 378 12.16 -15.04 20.64
N TRP A 379 11.58 -14.31 19.68
CA TRP A 379 11.17 -12.92 19.89
C TRP A 379 10.15 -12.80 21.04
N THR A 380 9.15 -13.69 21.05
CA THR A 380 8.21 -13.89 22.16
C THR A 380 8.13 -15.40 22.38
N ALA A 381 8.32 -15.86 23.60
CA ALA A 381 8.30 -17.28 23.92
C ALA A 381 6.90 -17.77 24.29
N SER A 382 6.13 -16.94 25.00
CA SER A 382 4.79 -17.29 25.44
C SER A 382 3.85 -16.11 25.51
N VAL A 383 2.56 -16.41 25.37
CA VAL A 383 1.43 -15.52 25.57
C VAL A 383 0.70 -16.00 26.82
N ILE A 384 0.49 -15.10 27.80
CA ILE A 384 -0.19 -15.40 29.05
C ILE A 384 -1.48 -14.60 29.10
N VAL A 385 -2.60 -15.28 29.33
CA VAL A 385 -3.93 -14.69 29.55
C VAL A 385 -4.50 -15.24 30.85
N PHE A 386 -5.54 -14.64 31.39
CA PHE A 386 -6.05 -14.96 32.71
C PHE A 386 -7.56 -15.18 32.70
N ASP A 387 -8.02 -16.14 33.50
CA ASP A 387 -9.43 -16.31 33.83
C ASP A 387 -9.88 -15.26 34.86
N ASP A 388 -11.19 -15.21 35.14
CA ASP A 388 -11.76 -14.25 36.10
C ASP A 388 -11.16 -14.35 37.51
N ASP A 389 -10.66 -15.53 37.88
CA ASP A 389 -10.02 -15.82 39.16
C ASP A 389 -8.48 -15.65 39.16
N TRP A 390 -7.94 -14.97 38.14
CA TRP A 390 -6.50 -14.81 37.93
C TRP A 390 -5.71 -16.11 37.67
N THR A 391 -6.39 -17.20 37.31
CA THR A 391 -5.67 -18.40 36.84
C THR A 391 -4.98 -18.13 35.51
N PRO A 392 -3.63 -18.23 35.46
CA PRO A 392 -2.90 -17.97 34.23
C PRO A 392 -2.99 -19.13 33.24
N HIS A 393 -3.22 -18.81 31.97
CA HIS A 393 -3.13 -19.73 30.86
C HIS A 393 -1.95 -19.34 29.97
N VAL A 394 -0.93 -20.17 30.00
CA VAL A 394 0.29 -19.97 29.20
C VAL A 394 0.16 -20.70 27.88
N GLN A 395 0.30 -19.98 26.79
CA GLN A 395 0.37 -20.51 25.45
C GLN A 395 1.77 -20.30 24.88
N ALA A 396 2.50 -21.39 24.63
CA ALA A 396 3.81 -21.33 23.98
C ALA A 396 3.70 -20.81 22.55
N VAL A 397 4.70 -20.03 22.15
CA VAL A 397 4.81 -19.48 20.79
C VAL A 397 5.78 -20.33 19.97
N GLY A 398 5.32 -20.84 18.85
CA GLY A 398 6.16 -21.64 17.95
C GLY A 398 5.32 -22.46 16.99
N PRO A 399 5.97 -23.18 16.08
CA PRO A 399 5.31 -24.17 15.24
C PRO A 399 4.67 -25.26 16.09
N ALA A 400 3.66 -25.92 15.52
CA ALA A 400 3.04 -27.07 16.20
C ALA A 400 4.06 -28.17 16.44
N PRO A 401 3.92 -28.98 17.52
CA PRO A 401 4.78 -30.10 17.75
C PRO A 401 4.78 -31.04 16.52
N GLY A 402 5.97 -31.35 15.96
CA GLY A 402 6.13 -32.14 14.75
C GLY A 402 6.12 -31.35 13.42
N GLU A 403 5.88 -30.07 13.42
CA GLU A 403 5.99 -29.25 12.23
C GLU A 403 7.48 -28.93 11.93
N THR A 404 8.07 -29.66 10.96
CA THR A 404 9.47 -29.49 10.57
C THR A 404 9.71 -28.31 9.64
N ASN A 405 8.68 -27.84 8.94
CA ASN A 405 8.76 -26.71 8.03
C ASN A 405 8.23 -25.42 8.70
N VAL A 406 9.14 -24.50 8.99
CA VAL A 406 8.78 -23.14 9.48
C VAL A 406 8.08 -22.38 8.36
N ARG A 407 6.74 -22.28 8.42
CA ARG A 407 5.91 -21.60 7.41
C ARG A 407 5.58 -20.15 7.73
N GLY A 408 5.90 -19.70 8.94
CA GLY A 408 5.51 -18.37 9.41
C GLY A 408 6.67 -17.53 9.96
N THR A 409 6.47 -16.22 10.00
CA THR A 409 7.37 -15.31 10.72
C THR A 409 7.18 -15.46 12.23
N PRO A 410 8.14 -15.01 13.07
CA PRO A 410 7.96 -14.98 14.52
C PRO A 410 6.66 -14.30 14.95
N ALA A 411 6.29 -13.21 14.31
CA ALA A 411 5.04 -12.50 14.60
C ALA A 411 3.78 -13.30 14.20
N PHE A 412 3.87 -14.16 13.18
CA PHE A 412 2.78 -15.07 12.83
C PHE A 412 2.51 -16.08 13.96
N TYR A 413 3.55 -16.70 14.50
CA TYR A 413 3.40 -17.65 15.60
C TYR A 413 2.90 -16.98 16.88
N VAL A 414 3.31 -15.70 17.15
CA VAL A 414 2.74 -14.92 18.24
C VAL A 414 1.24 -14.68 18.03
N ALA A 415 0.81 -14.35 16.80
CA ALA A 415 -0.60 -14.17 16.50
C ALA A 415 -1.41 -15.46 16.64
N CYS A 416 -0.88 -16.61 16.24
CA CYS A 416 -1.51 -17.92 16.43
C CYS A 416 -1.63 -18.26 17.93
N ALA A 417 -0.57 -18.07 18.70
CA ALA A 417 -0.57 -18.30 20.14
C ALA A 417 -1.55 -17.36 20.86
N LEU A 418 -1.61 -16.10 20.47
CA LEU A 418 -2.56 -15.12 21.00
C LEU A 418 -4.01 -15.54 20.71
N GLN A 419 -4.29 -16.00 19.50
CA GLN A 419 -5.63 -16.50 19.14
C GLN A 419 -6.00 -17.72 19.98
N ALA A 420 -5.09 -18.68 20.16
CA ALA A 420 -5.31 -19.85 20.96
C ALA A 420 -5.52 -19.52 22.45
N ALA A 421 -4.69 -18.63 23.00
CA ALA A 421 -4.79 -18.19 24.38
C ALA A 421 -6.13 -17.47 24.65
N LEU A 422 -6.51 -16.53 23.82
CA LEU A 422 -7.76 -15.79 23.95
C LEU A 422 -9.00 -16.67 23.77
N ALA A 423 -8.92 -17.70 22.91
CA ALA A 423 -10.02 -18.66 22.74
C ALA A 423 -10.30 -19.45 24.02
N ARG A 424 -9.27 -19.74 24.83
CA ARG A 424 -9.42 -20.43 26.13
C ARG A 424 -10.25 -19.65 27.13
N ILE A 425 -10.07 -18.31 27.18
CA ILE A 425 -10.84 -17.42 28.03
C ILE A 425 -12.16 -16.95 27.38
N GLY A 426 -12.63 -17.64 26.34
CA GLY A 426 -13.93 -17.40 25.69
C GLY A 426 -13.92 -16.31 24.62
N VAL A 427 -12.80 -15.67 24.34
CA VAL A 427 -12.69 -14.62 23.32
C VAL A 427 -12.39 -15.26 21.96
N ARG A 428 -13.45 -15.73 21.28
CA ARG A 428 -13.35 -16.39 19.97
C ARG A 428 -13.41 -15.35 18.82
N LYS A 429 -12.28 -14.74 18.49
CA LYS A 429 -12.16 -13.94 17.27
C LYS A 429 -11.10 -14.54 16.37
N ARG A 430 -11.40 -14.72 15.09
CA ARG A 430 -10.36 -15.08 14.11
C ARG A 430 -9.40 -13.92 13.95
N LEU A 431 -8.19 -14.10 14.42
CA LEU A 431 -7.09 -13.20 14.10
C LEU A 431 -6.70 -13.50 12.67
N LEU A 432 -7.18 -12.70 11.74
CA LEU A 432 -6.68 -12.76 10.38
C LEU A 432 -5.24 -12.27 10.42
N TYR A 433 -4.29 -13.19 10.28
CA TYR A 433 -2.92 -12.84 10.02
C TYR A 433 -2.88 -12.08 8.70
N ARG A 434 -2.71 -10.78 8.82
CA ARG A 434 -2.60 -9.89 7.67
C ARG A 434 -1.14 -9.64 7.44
N ILE A 435 -0.56 -10.30 6.45
CA ILE A 435 0.78 -9.95 5.97
C ILE A 435 0.79 -8.43 5.75
N GLY A 436 1.54 -7.73 6.58
CA GLY A 436 1.82 -6.33 6.44
C GLY A 436 0.83 -5.31 6.97
N GLY A 437 0.01 -5.62 7.98
CA GLY A 437 -0.76 -4.60 8.70
C GLY A 437 -1.79 -3.80 7.89
N SER A 438 -2.02 -4.10 6.61
CA SER A 438 -3.01 -3.45 5.77
C SER A 438 -4.38 -4.10 5.92
N ALA A 439 -5.43 -3.31 5.70
CA ALA A 439 -6.82 -3.77 5.80
C ALA A 439 -7.26 -4.71 4.66
N LEU A 440 -6.42 -4.91 3.66
CA LEU A 440 -6.73 -5.75 2.50
C LEU A 440 -6.22 -7.18 2.73
N PRO A 441 -7.04 -8.21 2.47
CA PRO A 441 -6.57 -9.60 2.44
C PRO A 441 -5.47 -9.76 1.38
N ALA A 442 -4.65 -10.81 1.48
CA ALA A 442 -3.54 -11.07 0.55
C ALA A 442 -3.98 -11.04 -0.92
N TYR A 443 -5.18 -11.56 -1.21
CA TYR A 443 -5.79 -11.48 -2.55
C TYR A 443 -6.11 -10.05 -2.99
N GLY A 444 -6.54 -9.16 -2.09
CA GLY A 444 -6.80 -7.76 -2.42
C GLY A 444 -5.52 -6.98 -2.70
N LYS A 445 -4.40 -7.34 -2.07
CA LYS A 445 -3.09 -6.78 -2.37
C LYS A 445 -2.56 -7.29 -3.71
N PHE A 446 -2.74 -8.59 -3.98
CA PHE A 446 -2.39 -9.20 -5.25
C PHE A 446 -3.24 -8.58 -6.39
N LEU A 447 -4.54 -8.42 -6.18
CA LEU A 447 -5.42 -7.76 -7.14
C LEU A 447 -5.01 -6.31 -7.38
N LEU A 448 -4.74 -5.53 -6.32
CA LEU A 448 -4.20 -4.16 -6.44
C LEU A 448 -2.84 -4.14 -7.15
N PHE A 449 -1.99 -5.12 -6.90
CA PHE A 449 -0.72 -5.28 -7.59
C PHE A 449 -0.96 -5.54 -9.09
N VAL A 450 -1.83 -6.49 -9.44
CA VAL A 450 -2.17 -6.81 -10.84
C VAL A 450 -2.80 -5.60 -11.54
N LEU A 451 -3.71 -4.89 -10.87
CA LEU A 451 -4.34 -3.70 -11.41
C LEU A 451 -3.35 -2.53 -11.58
N ALA A 452 -2.46 -2.32 -10.61
CA ALA A 452 -1.39 -1.33 -10.74
C ALA A 452 -0.39 -1.70 -11.84
N ALA A 453 -0.07 -2.99 -11.98
CA ALA A 453 0.75 -3.52 -13.05
C ALA A 453 0.10 -3.31 -14.43
N ALA A 454 -1.18 -3.61 -14.55
CA ALA A 454 -1.95 -3.40 -15.78
C ALA A 454 -2.02 -1.90 -16.15
N LEU A 455 -2.18 -1.02 -15.14
CA LEU A 455 -2.15 0.43 -15.35
C LEU A 455 -0.79 0.91 -15.86
N VAL A 456 0.30 0.47 -15.23
CA VAL A 456 1.66 0.82 -15.64
C VAL A 456 1.96 0.30 -17.06
N LEU A 457 1.57 -0.93 -17.34
CA LEU A 457 1.70 -1.51 -18.70
C LEU A 457 0.85 -0.74 -19.72
N GLY A 458 -0.37 -0.32 -19.36
CA GLY A 458 -1.22 0.51 -20.19
C GLY A 458 -0.57 1.87 -20.49
N ILE A 459 -0.05 2.54 -19.46
CA ILE A 459 0.67 3.82 -19.60
C ILE A 459 1.94 3.63 -20.45
N MET A 460 2.72 2.57 -20.18
CA MET A 460 3.93 2.28 -20.96
C MET A 460 3.61 2.04 -22.44
N ARG A 461 2.51 1.35 -22.74
CA ARG A 461 2.06 1.07 -24.11
C ARG A 461 1.56 2.32 -24.84
N THR A 462 1.04 3.33 -24.12
CA THR A 462 0.64 4.63 -24.71
C THR A 462 1.82 5.57 -24.91
N ILE A 463 2.84 5.51 -24.03
CA ILE A 463 4.04 6.36 -24.13
C ILE A 463 5.07 5.78 -25.13
N PHE A 464 5.13 4.47 -25.24
CA PHE A 464 6.04 3.74 -26.14
C PHE A 464 5.22 2.77 -27.01
N PRO A 465 4.52 3.27 -28.03
CA PRO A 465 3.91 2.41 -29.03
C PRO A 465 5.03 1.67 -29.75
N GLY A 466 5.13 0.35 -29.52
CA GLY A 466 6.06 -0.57 -30.19
C GLY A 466 5.69 -0.78 -31.64
#